data_673b2a4d9d717018ed2c06f203cee63e
#
_entry.id   673b2a4d9d717018ed2c06f203cee63e
#
_cell.length_a   1.000
_cell.length_b   1.000
_cell.length_c   1.000
_cell.angle_alpha   90.00
_cell.angle_beta   90.00
_cell.angle_gamma   90.00
#
_symmetry.space_group_name_H-M   'P 1'
#
loop_
_entity.id
_entity.type
_entity.pdbx_description
1 polymer ?
#
loop_
_entity_poly.entity_id
_entity_poly.type
_entity_poly.pdbx_seq_one_letter_code
_entity_poly.pdbx_strand_id
1 'polypeptide(L)'
;MAANDALVRLDLNNPVFQEHLFQLQKPDRHAAVDTLKKIRQLTWALLYQDNGLKWEKIVSVKPPSGIDAIYSLRITRSRRCTAFRDGDYMRFLTIAPDHDSTYGRK
;
A
#
# COMPACT_ATOMS: atom_id res chain seq x y z
N MET A 1 -12.79 -16.96 7.83
CA MET A 1 -11.41 -16.83 7.40
C MET A 1 -11.36 -16.22 6.02
N ALA A 2 -10.48 -15.28 5.85
CA ALA A 2 -10.37 -14.61 4.55
C ALA A 2 -9.74 -15.56 3.54
N ALA A 3 -10.34 -15.67 2.38
CA ALA A 3 -9.84 -16.52 1.34
C ALA A 3 -8.78 -15.81 0.54
N ASN A 4 -7.68 -16.50 0.19
CA ASN A 4 -6.63 -15.88 -0.63
C ASN A 4 -6.98 -15.90 -2.11
N ASP A 5 -8.03 -16.62 -2.50
CA ASP A 5 -8.50 -16.59 -3.88
C ASP A 5 -9.52 -15.47 -4.12
N ALA A 6 -9.85 -14.70 -3.09
CA ALA A 6 -10.72 -13.54 -3.26
C ALA A 6 -9.93 -12.38 -3.86
N LEU A 7 -10.61 -11.56 -4.64
CA LEU A 7 -9.99 -10.35 -5.17
C LEU A 7 -9.70 -9.35 -4.05
N VAL A 8 -8.62 -8.62 -4.19
CA VAL A 8 -8.28 -7.57 -3.25
C VAL A 8 -9.27 -6.42 -3.42
N ARG A 9 -9.86 -5.97 -2.33
CA ARG A 9 -10.75 -4.81 -2.32
C ARG A 9 -10.02 -3.65 -1.67
N LEU A 10 -10.14 -2.47 -2.26
CA LEU A 10 -9.40 -1.31 -1.80
C LEU A 10 -10.24 -0.49 -0.84
N ASP A 11 -9.64 -0.08 0.27
CA ASP A 11 -10.22 0.90 1.17
C ASP A 11 -9.32 2.12 1.17
N LEU A 12 -9.76 3.19 0.54
CA LEU A 12 -9.02 4.44 0.41
C LEU A 12 -9.62 5.54 1.27
N ASN A 13 -10.34 5.17 2.32
CA ASN A 13 -11.08 6.16 3.12
C ASN A 13 -10.24 6.92 4.13
N ASN A 14 -9.01 6.48 4.39
CA ASN A 14 -8.16 7.15 5.37
C ASN A 14 -7.80 8.54 4.88
N PRO A 15 -8.15 9.61 5.62
CA PRO A 15 -7.86 10.97 5.15
C PRO A 15 -6.38 11.26 4.98
N VAL A 16 -5.51 10.63 5.78
CA VAL A 16 -4.07 10.83 5.65
C VAL A 16 -3.58 10.24 4.33
N PHE A 17 -4.05 9.04 3.99
CA PHE A 17 -3.68 8.44 2.72
C PHE A 17 -4.16 9.31 1.54
N GLN A 18 -5.39 9.80 1.63
CA GLN A 18 -5.94 10.66 0.58
C GLN A 18 -5.12 11.92 0.41
N GLU A 19 -4.72 12.52 1.50
CA GLU A 19 -3.90 13.72 1.43
C GLU A 19 -2.56 13.42 0.77
N HIS A 20 -1.91 12.34 1.16
CA HIS A 20 -0.64 11.94 0.54
C HIS A 20 -0.81 11.71 -0.96
N LEU A 21 -1.87 11.04 -1.35
CA LEU A 21 -2.12 10.73 -2.75
C LEU A 21 -2.32 12.03 -3.56
N PHE A 22 -3.12 12.93 -3.03
CA PHE A 22 -3.47 14.15 -3.76
C PHE A 22 -2.31 15.13 -3.84
N GLN A 23 -1.34 15.02 -2.94
CA GLN A 23 -0.15 15.88 -2.97
C GLN A 23 0.94 15.39 -3.91
N LEU A 24 0.79 14.19 -4.47
CA LEU A 24 1.79 13.68 -5.41
C LEU A 24 1.80 14.55 -6.68
N GLN A 25 2.99 14.69 -7.26
CA GLN A 25 3.12 15.31 -8.56
C GLN A 25 2.34 14.49 -9.58
N LYS A 26 1.90 15.13 -10.65
CA LYS A 26 1.00 14.49 -11.61
C LYS A 26 1.51 13.13 -12.12
N PRO A 27 2.79 12.99 -12.54
CA PRO A 27 3.23 11.67 -13.00
C PRO A 27 3.16 10.60 -11.92
N ASP A 28 3.52 10.95 -10.69
CA ASP A 28 3.45 10.00 -9.58
C ASP A 28 2.01 9.67 -9.24
N ARG A 29 1.13 10.65 -9.31
CA ARG A 29 -0.29 10.43 -9.05
C ARG A 29 -0.88 9.45 -10.05
N HIS A 30 -0.54 9.62 -11.33
CA HIS A 30 -0.99 8.69 -12.36
C HIS A 30 -0.43 7.29 -12.12
N ALA A 31 0.84 7.19 -11.77
CA ALA A 31 1.46 5.89 -11.50
C ALA A 31 0.82 5.22 -10.29
N ALA A 32 0.51 5.99 -9.25
CA ALA A 32 -0.13 5.44 -8.06
C ALA A 32 -1.52 4.91 -8.38
N VAL A 33 -2.30 5.66 -9.16
CA VAL A 33 -3.64 5.20 -9.55
C VAL A 33 -3.55 3.95 -10.41
N ASP A 34 -2.58 3.88 -11.32
CA ASP A 34 -2.39 2.67 -12.13
C ASP A 34 -2.07 1.47 -11.25
N THR A 35 -1.26 1.66 -10.21
CA THR A 35 -0.95 0.57 -9.28
C THR A 35 -2.20 0.14 -8.50
N LEU A 36 -3.01 1.10 -8.05
CA LEU A 36 -4.25 0.77 -7.36
C LEU A 36 -5.18 -0.03 -8.27
N LYS A 37 -5.27 0.33 -9.53
CA LYS A 37 -6.06 -0.43 -10.51
C LYS A 37 -5.54 -1.85 -10.67
N LYS A 38 -4.23 -1.99 -10.73
CA LYS A 38 -3.62 -3.32 -10.81
C LYS A 38 -3.98 -4.16 -9.59
N ILE A 39 -3.85 -3.58 -8.40
CA ILE A 39 -4.07 -4.32 -7.15
C ILE A 39 -5.48 -4.89 -7.11
N ARG A 40 -6.48 -4.10 -7.48
CA ARG A 40 -7.86 -4.57 -7.36
C ARG A 40 -8.20 -5.68 -8.36
N GLN A 41 -7.32 -5.94 -9.32
CA GLN A 41 -7.51 -7.03 -10.28
C GLN A 41 -6.83 -8.32 -9.83
N LEU A 42 -6.09 -8.28 -8.73
CA LEU A 42 -5.38 -9.45 -8.23
C LEU A 42 -6.18 -10.12 -7.13
N THR A 43 -6.01 -11.45 -7.03
CA THR A 43 -6.41 -12.12 -5.80
C THR A 43 -5.34 -11.87 -4.74
N TRP A 44 -5.68 -12.12 -3.47
CA TRP A 44 -4.68 -11.99 -2.42
C TRP A 44 -3.50 -12.93 -2.64
N ALA A 45 -3.76 -14.14 -3.15
CA ALA A 45 -2.67 -15.08 -3.45
C ALA A 45 -1.71 -14.51 -4.48
N LEU A 46 -2.24 -13.91 -5.54
CA LEU A 46 -1.40 -13.30 -6.56
C LEU A 46 -0.67 -12.06 -6.05
N LEU A 47 -1.33 -11.29 -5.19
CA LEU A 47 -0.70 -10.13 -4.58
C LEU A 47 0.55 -10.54 -3.81
N TYR A 48 0.44 -11.60 -3.00
CA TYR A 48 1.56 -12.05 -2.19
C TYR A 48 2.76 -12.49 -3.02
N GLN A 49 2.51 -12.91 -4.25
CA GLN A 49 3.57 -13.38 -5.14
C GLN A 49 4.11 -12.30 -6.08
N ASP A 50 3.51 -11.13 -6.08
CA ASP A 50 3.87 -10.10 -7.06
C ASP A 50 5.18 -9.42 -6.65
N ASN A 51 6.22 -9.65 -7.44
CA ASN A 51 7.54 -9.11 -7.13
C ASN A 51 7.61 -7.61 -7.30
N GLY A 52 6.77 -7.03 -8.15
CA GLY A 52 6.76 -5.60 -8.36
C GLY A 52 6.16 -4.83 -7.20
N LEU A 53 5.13 -5.39 -6.57
CA LEU A 53 4.46 -4.74 -5.45
C LEU A 53 5.21 -4.93 -4.14
N LYS A 54 5.85 -6.06 -3.95
CA LYS A 54 6.66 -6.35 -2.76
C LYS A 54 5.90 -6.09 -1.46
N TRP A 55 4.82 -6.82 -1.27
CA TRP A 55 4.01 -6.75 -0.05
C TRP A 55 4.82 -7.36 1.09
N GLU A 56 5.24 -6.54 2.03
CA GLU A 56 6.17 -6.96 3.08
C GLU A 56 5.74 -6.43 4.42
N LYS A 57 5.79 -7.29 5.43
CA LYS A 57 5.46 -6.88 6.80
C LYS A 57 6.49 -5.89 7.33
N ILE A 58 6.02 -4.83 7.96
CA ILE A 58 6.91 -3.87 8.61
C ILE A 58 7.08 -4.30 10.06
N VAL A 59 8.28 -4.75 10.41
CA VAL A 59 8.52 -5.26 11.77
C VAL A 59 8.95 -4.16 12.74
N SER A 60 9.37 -3.01 12.22
CA SER A 60 9.83 -1.92 13.07
C SER A 60 8.70 -1.05 13.60
N VAL A 61 7.48 -1.25 13.12
CA VAL A 61 6.34 -0.45 13.52
C VAL A 61 5.39 -1.32 14.32
N LYS A 62 5.00 -0.84 15.49
CA LYS A 62 4.02 -1.54 16.30
C LYS A 62 2.64 -1.22 15.75
N PRO A 63 1.86 -2.22 15.35
CA PRO A 63 0.53 -1.92 14.81
C PRO A 63 -0.40 -1.40 15.89
N PRO A 64 -1.39 -0.58 15.50
CA PRO A 64 -2.40 -0.14 16.45
C PRO A 64 -3.22 -1.31 17.00
N SER A 65 -3.91 -1.05 18.10
CA SER A 65 -4.77 -2.03 18.71
C SER A 65 -5.78 -2.55 17.70
N GLY A 66 -5.95 -3.87 17.65
CA GLY A 66 -6.91 -4.50 16.74
C GLY A 66 -6.36 -4.81 15.35
N ILE A 67 -5.12 -4.43 15.07
CA ILE A 67 -4.49 -4.69 13.78
C ILE A 67 -3.31 -5.61 14.01
N ASP A 68 -3.28 -6.75 13.30
CA ASP A 68 -2.23 -7.75 13.51
C ASP A 68 -0.87 -7.28 12.99
N ALA A 69 -0.84 -6.63 11.86
CA ALA A 69 0.41 -6.22 11.25
C ALA A 69 0.17 -5.11 10.23
N ILE A 70 1.18 -4.28 10.05
CA ILE A 70 1.18 -3.28 9.01
C ILE A 70 2.18 -3.72 7.95
N TYR A 71 1.82 -3.51 6.69
CA TYR A 71 2.64 -3.92 5.57
C TYR A 71 3.00 -2.71 4.72
N SER A 72 4.09 -2.83 3.98
CA SER A 72 4.43 -1.86 2.95
C SER A 72 4.36 -2.52 1.60
N LEU A 73 4.09 -1.72 0.58
CA LEU A 73 4.11 -2.19 -0.79
C LEU A 73 4.48 -1.02 -1.69
N ARG A 74 5.00 -1.36 -2.88
CA ARG A 74 5.40 -0.32 -3.82
C ARG A 74 4.18 0.23 -4.53
N ILE A 75 3.99 1.55 -4.47
CA ILE A 75 2.87 2.19 -5.15
C ILE A 75 3.31 2.97 -6.39
N THR A 76 4.56 3.46 -6.39
CA THR A 76 5.22 3.99 -7.59
C THR A 76 6.63 3.46 -7.63
N ARG A 77 7.39 3.79 -8.67
CA ARG A 77 8.77 3.34 -8.77
C ARG A 77 9.60 3.73 -7.55
N SER A 78 9.34 4.90 -7.00
CA SER A 78 10.18 5.45 -5.95
C SER A 78 9.49 5.56 -4.61
N ARG A 79 8.22 5.17 -4.52
CA ARG A 79 7.48 5.36 -3.28
C ARG A 79 6.83 4.08 -2.83
N ARG A 80 6.78 3.90 -1.52
CA ARG A 80 6.05 2.80 -0.91
C ARG A 80 4.88 3.37 -0.13
N CYS A 81 3.83 2.58 0.02
CA CYS A 81 2.74 2.96 0.89
C CYS A 81 2.60 1.91 1.99
N THR A 82 1.85 2.25 3.02
CA THR A 82 1.57 1.33 4.11
C THR A 82 0.09 0.99 4.09
N ALA A 83 -0.22 -0.23 4.50
CA ALA A 83 -1.58 -0.72 4.50
C ALA A 83 -1.67 -1.94 5.40
N PHE A 84 -2.89 -2.38 5.69
CA PHE A 84 -3.07 -3.64 6.37
C PHE A 84 -4.25 -4.38 5.73
N ARG A 85 -4.26 -5.69 5.90
CA ARG A 85 -5.33 -6.53 5.36
C ARG A 85 -6.41 -6.70 6.42
N ASP A 86 -7.65 -6.49 6.01
CA ASP A 86 -8.81 -6.70 6.87
C ASP A 86 -9.84 -7.47 6.04
N GLY A 87 -9.88 -8.79 6.22
CA GLY A 87 -10.70 -9.65 5.36
C GLY A 87 -10.20 -9.58 3.93
N ASP A 88 -11.06 -9.16 3.02
CA ASP A 88 -10.68 -8.97 1.62
C ASP A 88 -10.18 -7.56 1.33
N TYR A 89 -10.29 -6.67 2.30
CA TYR A 89 -9.92 -5.27 2.09
C TYR A 89 -8.44 -5.04 2.36
N MET A 90 -7.82 -4.26 1.50
CA MET A 90 -6.54 -3.65 1.77
C MET A 90 -6.82 -2.22 2.20
N ARG A 91 -6.61 -1.93 3.47
CA ARG A 91 -6.88 -0.61 4.03
C ARG A 91 -5.59 0.19 4.03
N PHE A 92 -5.59 1.24 3.20
CA PHE A 92 -4.39 2.05 2.99
C PHE A 92 -4.25 3.09 4.08
N LEU A 93 -3.02 3.32 4.53
CA LEU A 93 -2.74 4.22 5.64
C LEU A 93 -1.95 5.45 5.21
N THR A 94 -0.83 5.26 4.54
CA THR A 94 0.06 6.37 4.15
C THR A 94 0.74 6.09 2.84
N ILE A 95 1.27 7.14 2.21
CA ILE A 95 2.25 6.99 1.13
C ILE A 95 3.52 7.66 1.61
N ALA A 96 4.61 6.91 1.60
CA ALA A 96 5.89 7.44 2.04
C ALA A 96 6.40 8.48 1.04
N PRO A 97 7.22 9.42 1.50
CA PRO A 97 7.87 10.33 0.57
C PRO A 97 8.79 9.58 -0.37
N ASP A 98 9.28 10.28 -1.37
CA ASP A 98 10.23 9.71 -2.32
C ASP A 98 11.36 9.01 -1.56
N HIS A 99 11.79 7.85 -2.08
CA HIS A 99 12.78 7.04 -1.41
C HIS A 99 14.04 7.84 -1.08
N ASP A 100 14.50 8.65 -2.02
CA ASP A 100 15.69 9.47 -1.79
C ASP A 100 15.47 10.50 -0.71
N SER A 101 14.29 11.10 -0.66
CA SER A 101 13.97 12.02 0.42
C SER A 101 14.00 11.34 1.77
N THR A 102 13.58 10.08 1.82
CA THR A 102 13.53 9.33 3.07
C THR A 102 14.91 9.00 3.58
N TYR A 103 15.82 8.62 2.69
CA TYR A 103 17.13 8.15 3.10
C TYR A 103 18.24 9.14 2.84
N GLY A 104 18.04 10.08 1.99
CA GLY A 104 19.07 11.03 1.61
C GLY A 104 19.23 12.19 2.54
N ARG A 105 18.32 12.35 3.52
CA ARG A 105 18.43 13.43 4.31
C ARG A 105 19.12 13.12 5.41
N LYS A 106 19.67 13.83 5.81
CA LYS A 106 20.42 13.52 6.91
C LYS A 106 20.59 14.65 7.62
#